data_1612d1e399969310f1cf628e70f2fa4a
#
_entry.id   1612d1e399969310f1cf628e70f2fa4a
#
_cell.length_a   1.000
_cell.length_b   1.000
_cell.length_c   1.000
_cell.angle_alpha   90.00
_cell.angle_beta   90.00
_cell.angle_gamma   90.00
#
_symmetry.space_group_name_H-M   'P 1'
#
loop_
_entity.id
_entity.type
_entity.pdbx_description
1 polymer ?
#
loop_
_entity_poly.entity_id
_entity_poly.type
_entity_poly.pdbx_seq_one_letter_code
_entity_poly.pdbx_strand_id
1 'polypeptide(L)'
;MLNDTDTIQRYPLRHPANTNLHLHYGEAFEGFLIQSEVGPFIREYLSDLKRTIDLALAEYPRVLAYRVDLRLPQGVDLPDFAYTNQVISRFFESFTKKIQYHQERVAERGYSRGCKVRYVWSREIGQGGRQHYHLLILLNRDAYYTIGRLGSDRVNMISRIEESWAGALGLPVDLMTGLVHIPKNAEYLIDRVKRQGKGDELADLFYRASYLCKKATKSYGDRQRGFATS
;
A
#
# COMPACT_ATOMS: atom_id res chain seq x y z
N MET A 1 -1.94 46.00 30.38
CA MET A 1 -0.98 44.89 30.47
C MET A 1 -1.71 43.66 30.02
N LEU A 2 -1.54 43.28 28.77
CA LEU A 2 -2.08 42.05 28.19
C LEU A 2 -0.98 41.01 28.31
N ASN A 3 -1.17 40.02 29.17
CA ASN A 3 -0.30 38.85 29.23
C ASN A 3 -0.72 37.92 28.10
N ASP A 4 -0.09 38.03 26.93
CA ASP A 4 -0.09 37.01 25.91
C ASP A 4 0.83 35.87 26.37
N THR A 5 0.26 34.93 27.10
CA THR A 5 0.89 33.63 27.31
C THR A 5 0.64 32.80 26.06
N ASP A 6 1.49 32.96 25.06
CA ASP A 6 1.60 32.05 23.94
C ASP A 6 1.88 30.63 24.49
N THR A 7 0.82 29.89 24.65
CA THR A 7 0.91 28.48 25.03
C THR A 7 1.49 27.74 23.83
N ILE A 8 2.82 27.60 23.77
CA ILE A 8 3.51 26.78 22.78
C ILE A 8 2.98 25.37 22.92
N GLN A 9 2.07 25.01 22.04
CA GLN A 9 1.48 23.67 21.99
C GLN A 9 2.58 22.67 21.64
N ARG A 10 3.13 21.98 22.66
CA ARG A 10 4.16 20.96 22.50
C ARG A 10 3.51 19.67 22.05
N TYR A 11 3.63 19.35 20.78
CA TYR A 11 3.19 18.06 20.24
C TYR A 11 4.12 16.92 20.69
N PRO A 12 3.58 15.74 21.04
CA PRO A 12 4.40 14.59 21.41
C PRO A 12 5.28 14.15 20.24
N LEU A 13 6.59 14.00 20.48
CA LEU A 13 7.54 13.59 19.45
C LEU A 13 7.51 12.06 19.19
N ARG A 14 6.96 11.28 20.12
CA ARG A 14 6.90 9.83 20.04
C ARG A 14 5.47 9.31 20.09
N HIS A 15 5.25 8.16 19.46
CA HIS A 15 3.95 7.52 19.48
C HIS A 15 3.61 7.02 20.91
N PRO A 16 2.43 7.36 21.49
CA PRO A 16 2.13 7.05 22.89
C PRO A 16 2.06 5.54 23.18
N ALA A 17 1.57 4.73 22.23
CA ALA A 17 1.46 3.28 22.39
C ALA A 17 2.70 2.50 21.91
N ASN A 18 3.67 3.16 21.25
CA ASN A 18 4.93 2.55 20.82
C ASN A 18 6.04 3.62 20.75
N THR A 19 6.76 3.80 21.84
CA THR A 19 7.77 4.85 21.99
C THR A 19 9.01 4.68 21.08
N ASN A 20 9.15 3.55 20.37
CA ASN A 20 10.17 3.38 19.33
C ASN A 20 9.84 4.13 18.03
N LEU A 21 8.59 4.59 17.87
CA LEU A 21 8.13 5.30 16.70
C LEU A 21 8.08 6.82 16.96
N HIS A 22 8.58 7.59 15.99
CA HIS A 22 8.57 9.04 16.03
C HIS A 22 7.41 9.61 15.21
N LEU A 23 6.85 10.72 15.69
CA LEU A 23 5.76 11.41 15.00
C LEU A 23 6.31 12.57 14.16
N HIS A 24 5.77 12.71 12.96
CA HIS A 24 6.06 13.76 12.00
C HIS A 24 4.81 14.62 11.80
N TYR A 25 4.96 15.94 11.95
CA TYR A 25 3.86 16.92 11.89
C TYR A 25 3.99 17.90 10.72
N GLY A 26 5.07 17.79 9.94
CA GLY A 26 5.31 18.68 8.81
C GLY A 26 4.39 18.39 7.63
N GLU A 27 4.28 19.37 6.73
CA GLU A 27 3.51 19.25 5.48
C GLU A 27 4.27 18.49 4.37
N ALA A 28 5.56 18.27 4.58
CA ALA A 28 6.41 17.58 3.64
C ALA A 28 7.37 16.61 4.36
N PHE A 29 7.81 15.58 3.66
CA PHE A 29 8.81 14.62 4.11
C PHE A 29 9.83 14.37 3.00
N GLU A 30 11.12 14.62 3.27
CA GLU A 30 12.24 14.46 2.31
C GLU A 30 11.96 15.10 0.94
N GLY A 31 11.38 16.31 0.95
CA GLY A 31 11.09 17.10 -0.25
C GLY A 31 9.77 16.77 -0.95
N PHE A 32 9.00 15.80 -0.48
CA PHE A 32 7.67 15.46 -0.99
C PHE A 32 6.58 16.00 -0.08
N LEU A 33 5.55 16.60 -0.65
CA LEU A 33 4.33 16.92 0.10
C LEU A 33 3.65 15.63 0.59
N ILE A 34 3.00 15.71 1.76
CA ILE A 34 2.22 14.62 2.35
C ILE A 34 0.83 15.13 2.73
N GLN A 35 -0.10 14.21 2.97
CA GLN A 35 -1.49 14.55 3.35
C GLN A 35 -1.53 15.05 4.81
N SER A 36 -0.97 16.23 5.08
CA SER A 36 -0.82 16.79 6.43
C SER A 36 -2.13 16.88 7.21
N GLU A 37 -3.26 17.01 6.52
CA GLU A 37 -4.61 17.07 7.09
C GLU A 37 -5.04 15.78 7.82
N VAL A 38 -4.42 14.63 7.53
CA VAL A 38 -4.68 13.36 8.23
C VAL A 38 -3.58 12.99 9.24
N GLY A 39 -2.61 13.88 9.43
CA GLY A 39 -1.49 13.69 10.36
C GLY A 39 -1.89 13.60 11.84
N PRO A 40 -0.94 13.39 12.74
CA PRO A 40 0.49 13.19 12.46
C PRO A 40 0.78 11.83 11.83
N PHE A 41 1.97 11.74 11.22
CA PHE A 41 2.47 10.53 10.57
C PHE A 41 3.51 9.83 11.43
N ILE A 42 3.74 8.55 11.17
CA ILE A 42 4.85 7.79 11.75
C ILE A 42 6.06 7.95 10.82
N ARG A 43 7.11 8.57 11.33
CA ARG A 43 8.31 8.92 10.56
C ARG A 43 8.99 7.71 9.96
N GLU A 44 9.11 6.64 10.71
CA GLU A 44 9.70 5.37 10.26
C GLU A 44 8.92 4.78 9.06
N TYR A 45 7.58 4.90 9.08
CA TYR A 45 6.74 4.43 7.98
C TYR A 45 6.89 5.29 6.72
N LEU A 46 7.04 6.63 6.87
CA LEU A 46 7.36 7.51 5.74
C LEU A 46 8.72 7.18 5.14
N SER A 47 9.73 6.93 5.97
CA SER A 47 11.07 6.51 5.51
C SER A 47 11.03 5.17 4.78
N ASP A 48 10.31 4.18 5.29
CA ASP A 48 10.16 2.87 4.67
C ASP A 48 9.36 2.93 3.37
N LEU A 49 8.30 3.77 3.30
CA LEU A 49 7.56 4.06 2.08
C LEU A 49 8.50 4.64 1.01
N LYS A 50 9.24 5.70 1.37
CA LYS A 50 10.19 6.36 0.46
C LYS A 50 11.23 5.37 -0.06
N ARG A 51 11.86 4.63 0.84
CA ARG A 51 12.85 3.61 0.51
C ARG A 51 12.29 2.55 -0.45
N THR A 52 11.06 2.09 -0.24
CA THR A 52 10.45 1.08 -1.11
C THR A 52 10.20 1.61 -2.52
N ILE A 53 9.76 2.85 -2.64
CA ILE A 53 9.60 3.53 -3.95
C ILE A 53 10.96 3.71 -4.62
N ASP A 54 11.98 4.18 -3.90
CA ASP A 54 13.32 4.37 -4.44
C ASP A 54 13.95 3.05 -4.93
N LEU A 55 13.77 1.97 -4.17
CA LEU A 55 14.22 0.64 -4.58
C LEU A 55 13.52 0.16 -5.87
N ALA A 56 12.22 0.44 -6.04
CA ALA A 56 11.52 0.11 -7.28
C ALA A 56 12.07 0.89 -8.47
N LEU A 57 12.36 2.19 -8.28
CA LEU A 57 12.92 3.06 -9.31
C LEU A 57 14.40 2.82 -9.58
N ALA A 58 15.14 2.29 -8.62
CA ALA A 58 16.53 1.84 -8.85
C ALA A 58 16.55 0.58 -9.72
N GLU A 59 15.59 -0.32 -9.52
CA GLU A 59 15.49 -1.59 -10.25
C GLU A 59 14.90 -1.42 -11.66
N TYR A 60 13.92 -0.51 -11.82
CA TYR A 60 13.25 -0.27 -13.11
C TYR A 60 13.21 1.22 -13.45
N PRO A 61 13.53 1.60 -14.71
CA PRO A 61 13.43 2.99 -15.16
C PRO A 61 11.98 3.48 -15.21
N ARG A 62 11.03 2.55 -15.36
CA ARG A 62 9.59 2.81 -15.42
C ARG A 62 8.85 1.89 -14.45
N VAL A 63 8.03 2.47 -13.58
CA VAL A 63 7.28 1.77 -12.55
C VAL A 63 5.79 2.02 -12.71
N LEU A 64 5.00 0.95 -12.71
CA LEU A 64 3.56 0.99 -12.46
C LEU A 64 3.36 0.86 -10.96
N ALA A 65 2.85 1.91 -10.33
CA ALA A 65 2.45 1.89 -8.93
C ALA A 65 0.93 2.03 -8.82
N TYR A 66 0.30 1.30 -7.89
CA TYR A 66 -1.14 1.41 -7.70
C TYR A 66 -1.57 1.10 -6.28
N ARG A 67 -2.69 1.74 -5.89
CA ARG A 67 -3.35 1.58 -4.60
C ARG A 67 -4.47 0.54 -4.69
N VAL A 68 -4.52 -0.31 -3.68
CA VAL A 68 -5.59 -1.31 -3.49
C VAL A 68 -5.96 -1.37 -2.02
N ASP A 69 -7.25 -1.52 -1.74
CA ASP A 69 -7.73 -1.80 -0.39
C ASP A 69 -8.33 -3.21 -0.35
N LEU A 70 -7.88 -4.03 0.62
CA LEU A 70 -8.39 -5.37 0.87
C LEU A 70 -9.21 -5.37 2.16
N ARG A 71 -10.41 -5.95 2.09
CA ARG A 71 -11.36 -6.00 3.20
C ARG A 71 -11.70 -7.44 3.56
N LEU A 72 -12.02 -7.67 4.83
CA LEU A 72 -12.59 -8.94 5.26
C LEU A 72 -14.11 -8.95 5.00
N PRO A 73 -14.69 -10.09 4.60
CA PRO A 73 -16.12 -10.22 4.37
C PRO A 73 -16.92 -10.05 5.66
N GLN A 74 -18.20 -9.74 5.49
CA GLN A 74 -19.17 -9.67 6.58
C GLN A 74 -20.03 -10.92 6.60
N GLY A 75 -20.37 -11.40 7.83
CA GLY A 75 -21.30 -12.52 8.00
C GLY A 75 -20.76 -13.87 7.53
N VAL A 76 -19.44 -13.98 7.33
CA VAL A 76 -18.76 -15.22 6.96
C VAL A 76 -17.80 -15.58 8.08
N ASP A 77 -17.85 -16.83 8.53
CA ASP A 77 -16.87 -17.36 9.46
C ASP A 77 -15.54 -17.55 8.72
N LEU A 78 -14.52 -16.89 9.23
CA LEU A 78 -13.17 -16.99 8.71
C LEU A 78 -12.29 -17.72 9.73
N PRO A 79 -11.27 -18.46 9.25
CA PRO A 79 -10.30 -19.08 10.15
C PRO A 79 -9.52 -18.02 10.93
N ASP A 80 -9.04 -18.35 12.12
CA ASP A 80 -8.36 -17.42 13.05
C ASP A 80 -7.21 -16.64 12.41
N PHE A 81 -6.46 -17.27 11.50
CA PHE A 81 -5.36 -16.61 10.81
C PHE A 81 -5.80 -15.41 9.94
N ALA A 82 -7.08 -15.38 9.50
CA ALA A 82 -7.61 -14.26 8.72
C ALA A 82 -7.67 -12.96 9.53
N TYR A 83 -7.68 -13.06 10.84
CA TYR A 83 -7.65 -11.92 11.77
C TYR A 83 -6.23 -11.56 12.24
N THR A 84 -5.22 -12.18 11.66
CA THR A 84 -3.80 -11.91 11.93
C THR A 84 -3.06 -11.46 10.68
N ASN A 85 -1.79 -11.03 10.84
CA ASN A 85 -0.95 -10.68 9.69
C ASN A 85 -0.62 -11.88 8.77
N GLN A 86 -0.99 -13.10 9.14
CA GLN A 86 -0.82 -14.26 8.24
C GLN A 86 -1.65 -14.11 6.96
N VAL A 87 -2.83 -13.50 7.03
CA VAL A 87 -3.69 -13.32 5.84
C VAL A 87 -3.01 -12.44 4.79
N ILE A 88 -2.40 -11.32 5.20
CA ILE A 88 -1.72 -10.43 4.26
C ILE A 88 -0.41 -11.05 3.75
N SER A 89 0.27 -11.86 4.55
CA SER A 89 1.45 -12.63 4.12
C SER A 89 1.07 -13.66 3.05
N ARG A 90 -0.01 -14.43 3.26
CA ARG A 90 -0.56 -15.38 2.28
C ARG A 90 -0.99 -14.70 0.99
N PHE A 91 -1.60 -13.51 1.11
CA PHE A 91 -1.95 -12.71 -0.07
C PHE A 91 -0.71 -12.40 -0.92
N PHE A 92 0.33 -11.82 -0.32
CA PHE A 92 1.54 -11.45 -1.07
C PHE A 92 2.30 -12.65 -1.59
N GLU A 93 2.32 -13.77 -0.88
CA GLU A 93 2.90 -15.02 -1.37
C GLU A 93 2.17 -15.51 -2.64
N SER A 94 0.84 -15.60 -2.58
CA SER A 94 0.00 -16.01 -3.72
C SER A 94 0.15 -15.04 -4.90
N PHE A 95 0.05 -13.73 -4.63
CA PHE A 95 0.16 -12.71 -5.65
C PHE A 95 1.53 -12.71 -6.35
N THR A 96 2.62 -12.80 -5.58
CA THR A 96 3.97 -12.86 -6.12
C THR A 96 4.18 -14.10 -6.99
N LYS A 97 3.70 -15.28 -6.55
CA LYS A 97 3.73 -16.50 -7.35
C LYS A 97 2.99 -16.36 -8.68
N LYS A 98 1.82 -15.70 -8.69
CA LYS A 98 1.06 -15.44 -9.93
C LYS A 98 1.82 -14.50 -10.89
N ILE A 99 2.48 -13.48 -10.35
CA ILE A 99 3.33 -12.58 -11.15
C ILE A 99 4.53 -13.36 -11.74
N GLN A 100 5.22 -14.16 -10.94
CA GLN A 100 6.34 -14.99 -11.37
C GLN A 100 5.93 -15.98 -12.46
N TYR A 101 4.87 -16.76 -12.23
CA TYR A 101 4.33 -17.70 -13.21
C TYR A 101 3.98 -17.03 -14.55
N HIS A 102 3.33 -15.85 -14.49
CA HIS A 102 3.04 -15.09 -15.70
C HIS A 102 4.31 -14.66 -16.42
N GLN A 103 5.35 -14.20 -15.69
CA GLN A 103 6.63 -13.81 -16.31
C GLN A 103 7.35 -15.01 -16.95
N GLU A 104 7.31 -16.19 -16.34
CA GLU A 104 7.85 -17.42 -16.90
C GLU A 104 7.15 -17.78 -18.21
N ARG A 105 5.80 -17.75 -18.24
CA ARG A 105 5.01 -18.00 -19.46
C ARG A 105 5.26 -17.01 -20.59
N VAL A 106 5.55 -15.74 -20.24
CA VAL A 106 5.89 -14.71 -21.22
C VAL A 106 7.34 -14.90 -21.71
N ALA A 107 8.24 -15.34 -20.83
CA ALA A 107 9.63 -15.64 -21.19
C ALA A 107 9.75 -16.80 -22.19
N GLU A 108 8.93 -17.86 -22.04
CA GLU A 108 8.86 -18.97 -23.01
C GLU A 108 8.51 -18.51 -24.44
N ARG A 109 7.84 -17.35 -24.56
CA ARG A 109 7.50 -16.71 -25.84
C ARG A 109 8.54 -15.70 -26.34
N GLY A 110 9.69 -15.60 -25.67
CA GLY A 110 10.78 -14.68 -26.02
C GLY A 110 10.60 -13.24 -25.50
N TYR A 111 9.62 -12.96 -24.64
CA TYR A 111 9.29 -11.61 -24.18
C TYR A 111 9.36 -11.51 -22.65
N SER A 112 10.51 -11.65 -22.03
CA SER A 112 10.63 -11.40 -20.59
C SER A 112 11.20 -10.02 -20.29
N ARG A 113 10.52 -9.27 -19.43
CA ARG A 113 11.00 -7.99 -18.88
C ARG A 113 11.37 -8.10 -17.40
N GLY A 114 11.15 -9.27 -16.80
CA GLY A 114 11.29 -9.45 -15.36
C GLY A 114 10.37 -8.52 -14.56
N CYS A 115 9.87 -9.00 -13.44
CA CYS A 115 9.10 -8.15 -12.54
C CYS A 115 9.16 -8.69 -11.11
N LYS A 116 9.83 -7.98 -10.24
CA LYS A 116 9.78 -8.18 -8.80
C LYS A 116 8.62 -7.37 -8.22
N VAL A 117 7.79 -7.99 -7.41
CA VAL A 117 6.72 -7.31 -6.70
C VAL A 117 7.33 -6.57 -5.52
N ARG A 118 7.17 -5.24 -5.49
CA ARG A 118 7.44 -4.43 -4.31
C ARG A 118 6.13 -3.89 -3.76
N TYR A 119 6.04 -3.76 -2.44
CA TYR A 119 4.80 -3.33 -1.82
C TYR A 119 5.04 -2.60 -0.50
N VAL A 120 4.05 -1.81 -0.14
CA VAL A 120 3.83 -1.26 1.19
C VAL A 120 2.41 -1.60 1.57
N TRP A 121 2.18 -2.02 2.82
CA TRP A 121 0.83 -2.18 3.32
C TRP A 121 0.66 -1.55 4.70
N SER A 122 -0.53 -1.09 4.98
CA SER A 122 -0.95 -0.70 6.32
C SER A 122 -2.26 -1.37 6.70
N ARG A 123 -2.34 -1.84 7.94
CA ARG A 123 -3.54 -2.42 8.54
C ARG A 123 -4.28 -1.36 9.33
N GLU A 124 -5.58 -1.28 9.14
CA GLU A 124 -6.47 -0.42 9.90
C GLU A 124 -7.64 -1.25 10.46
N ILE A 125 -8.19 -0.82 11.59
CA ILE A 125 -9.41 -1.37 12.16
C ILE A 125 -10.55 -0.41 11.84
N GLY A 126 -11.53 -0.89 11.06
CA GLY A 126 -12.71 -0.11 10.71
C GLY A 126 -13.68 0.06 11.89
N GLN A 127 -14.70 0.91 11.71
CA GLN A 127 -15.70 1.19 12.75
C GLN A 127 -16.42 -0.06 13.26
N GLY A 128 -16.55 -1.10 12.44
CA GLY A 128 -17.12 -2.40 12.83
C GLY A 128 -16.13 -3.37 13.48
N GLY A 129 -14.95 -2.91 13.94
CA GLY A 129 -13.93 -3.75 14.59
C GLY A 129 -13.16 -4.66 13.62
N ARG A 130 -13.43 -4.60 12.31
CA ARG A 130 -12.77 -5.45 11.31
C ARG A 130 -11.56 -4.78 10.72
N GLN A 131 -10.53 -5.58 10.55
CA GLN A 131 -9.32 -5.13 9.87
C GLN A 131 -9.52 -5.04 8.36
N HIS A 132 -8.87 -4.06 7.77
CA HIS A 132 -8.70 -3.91 6.34
C HIS A 132 -7.27 -3.43 6.05
N TYR A 133 -6.81 -3.70 4.84
CA TYR A 133 -5.46 -3.39 4.44
C TYR A 133 -5.47 -2.40 3.29
N HIS A 134 -4.70 -1.32 3.45
CA HIS A 134 -4.39 -0.40 2.37
C HIS A 134 -3.03 -0.78 1.79
N LEU A 135 -2.99 -1.05 0.50
CA LEU A 135 -1.78 -1.48 -0.19
C LEU A 135 -1.30 -0.42 -1.16
N LEU A 136 0.01 -0.31 -1.30
CA LEU A 136 0.68 0.23 -2.46
C LEU A 136 1.49 -0.91 -3.08
N ILE A 137 1.26 -1.22 -4.35
CA ILE A 137 2.00 -2.24 -5.11
C ILE A 137 2.76 -1.54 -6.23
N LEU A 138 4.03 -1.92 -6.42
CA LEU A 138 4.92 -1.36 -7.44
C LEU A 138 5.46 -2.51 -8.29
N LEU A 139 5.31 -2.37 -9.61
CA LEU A 139 5.71 -3.36 -10.61
C LEU A 139 6.54 -2.71 -11.71
N ASN A 140 7.31 -3.53 -12.45
CA ASN A 140 7.93 -3.10 -13.68
C ASN A 140 6.86 -2.71 -14.72
N ARG A 141 6.81 -1.42 -15.11
CA ARG A 141 5.85 -0.91 -16.09
C ARG A 141 6.04 -1.51 -17.48
N ASP A 142 7.24 -1.96 -17.80
CA ASP A 142 7.53 -2.61 -19.09
C ASP A 142 6.98 -4.03 -19.17
N ALA A 143 6.69 -4.64 -18.03
CA ALA A 143 6.02 -5.93 -17.93
C ALA A 143 4.50 -5.78 -17.74
N TYR A 144 4.06 -4.73 -17.05
CA TYR A 144 2.65 -4.48 -16.71
C TYR A 144 2.32 -3.00 -16.85
N TYR A 145 1.54 -2.64 -17.85
CA TYR A 145 1.25 -1.25 -18.18
C TYR A 145 0.05 -0.68 -17.40
N THR A 146 -0.92 -1.51 -17.01
CA THR A 146 -2.14 -1.12 -16.29
C THR A 146 -2.62 -2.25 -15.39
N ILE A 147 -3.42 -1.93 -14.38
CA ILE A 147 -4.09 -2.94 -13.54
C ILE A 147 -5.28 -3.59 -14.24
N GLY A 148 -5.79 -3.02 -15.33
CA GLY A 148 -6.96 -3.52 -16.06
C GLY A 148 -8.28 -2.95 -15.54
N ARG A 149 -9.38 -3.65 -15.84
CA ARG A 149 -10.74 -3.27 -15.44
C ARG A 149 -11.36 -4.33 -14.56
N LEU A 150 -12.07 -3.89 -13.53
CA LEU A 150 -12.90 -4.75 -12.68
C LEU A 150 -14.01 -5.40 -13.53
N GLY A 151 -14.29 -6.70 -13.27
CA GLY A 151 -15.31 -7.44 -14.03
C GLY A 151 -14.94 -7.75 -15.48
N SER A 152 -13.66 -7.70 -15.84
CA SER A 152 -13.19 -8.09 -17.19
C SER A 152 -13.13 -9.60 -17.32
N ASP A 153 -13.61 -10.14 -18.45
CA ASP A 153 -13.48 -11.56 -18.81
C ASP A 153 -12.03 -11.98 -19.09
N ARG A 154 -11.14 -11.02 -19.26
CA ARG A 154 -9.70 -11.28 -19.47
C ARG A 154 -8.94 -11.21 -18.15
N VAL A 155 -8.05 -12.18 -17.95
CA VAL A 155 -7.10 -12.17 -16.82
C VAL A 155 -6.29 -10.87 -16.85
N ASN A 156 -6.43 -10.08 -15.79
CA ASN A 156 -5.74 -8.81 -15.60
C ASN A 156 -5.13 -8.73 -14.19
N MET A 157 -4.60 -7.57 -13.79
CA MET A 157 -3.99 -7.42 -12.47
C MET A 157 -5.04 -7.49 -11.35
N ILE A 158 -6.24 -6.94 -11.58
CA ILE A 158 -7.33 -6.98 -10.61
C ILE A 158 -7.77 -8.41 -10.34
N SER A 159 -7.99 -9.24 -11.39
CA SER A 159 -8.35 -10.66 -11.20
C SER A 159 -7.28 -11.45 -10.44
N ARG A 160 -5.99 -11.16 -10.68
CA ARG A 160 -4.89 -11.76 -9.88
C ARG A 160 -4.94 -11.36 -8.41
N ILE A 161 -5.31 -10.12 -8.12
CA ILE A 161 -5.50 -9.63 -6.75
C ILE A 161 -6.69 -10.33 -6.08
N GLU A 162 -7.84 -10.40 -6.77
CA GLU A 162 -9.04 -11.07 -6.28
C GLU A 162 -8.80 -12.55 -5.99
N GLU A 163 -8.18 -13.27 -6.92
CA GLU A 163 -7.80 -14.67 -6.72
C GLU A 163 -6.80 -14.85 -5.57
N SER A 164 -5.85 -13.92 -5.42
CA SER A 164 -4.86 -14.00 -4.33
C SER A 164 -5.50 -13.71 -2.98
N TRP A 165 -6.46 -12.77 -2.93
CA TRP A 165 -7.18 -12.46 -1.70
C TRP A 165 -8.14 -13.59 -1.33
N ALA A 166 -8.86 -14.15 -2.29
CA ALA A 166 -9.70 -15.33 -2.11
C ALA A 166 -8.92 -16.52 -1.52
N GLY A 167 -7.78 -16.85 -2.14
CA GLY A 167 -6.90 -17.90 -1.64
C GLY A 167 -6.31 -17.61 -0.26
N ALA A 168 -5.99 -16.35 0.04
CA ALA A 168 -5.51 -15.94 1.36
C ALA A 168 -6.59 -16.12 2.46
N LEU A 169 -7.85 -15.89 2.12
CA LEU A 169 -8.99 -16.06 3.01
C LEU A 169 -9.51 -17.50 3.07
N GLY A 170 -9.14 -18.36 2.11
CA GLY A 170 -9.71 -19.70 1.94
C GLY A 170 -11.15 -19.65 1.41
N LEU A 171 -11.48 -18.64 0.61
CA LEU A 171 -12.84 -18.43 0.06
C LEU A 171 -12.85 -18.58 -1.46
N PRO A 172 -14.01 -18.89 -2.07
CA PRO A 172 -14.22 -18.82 -3.51
C PRO A 172 -14.06 -17.39 -4.05
N VAL A 173 -13.61 -17.27 -5.31
CA VAL A 173 -13.33 -15.95 -5.94
C VAL A 173 -14.60 -15.13 -6.16
N ASP A 174 -15.72 -15.76 -6.41
CA ASP A 174 -17.03 -15.10 -6.60
C ASP A 174 -17.50 -14.32 -5.35
N LEU A 175 -16.99 -14.67 -4.17
CA LEU A 175 -17.24 -13.93 -2.94
C LEU A 175 -16.37 -12.67 -2.78
N MET A 176 -15.48 -12.38 -3.73
CA MET A 176 -14.56 -11.22 -3.63
C MET A 176 -15.19 -9.88 -4.01
N THR A 177 -16.40 -9.87 -4.53
CA THR A 177 -17.11 -8.63 -4.90
C THR A 177 -17.18 -7.67 -3.72
N GLY A 178 -16.59 -6.47 -3.88
CA GLY A 178 -16.52 -5.43 -2.85
C GLY A 178 -15.45 -5.65 -1.76
N LEU A 179 -14.77 -6.80 -1.73
CA LEU A 179 -13.66 -7.07 -0.80
C LEU A 179 -12.32 -6.56 -1.33
N VAL A 180 -12.16 -6.51 -2.65
CA VAL A 180 -11.07 -5.82 -3.33
C VAL A 180 -11.60 -4.50 -3.86
N HIS A 181 -11.08 -3.39 -3.33
CA HIS A 181 -11.49 -2.06 -3.74
C HIS A 181 -10.31 -1.32 -4.39
N ILE A 182 -10.55 -0.83 -5.60
CA ILE A 182 -9.60 0.01 -6.33
C ILE A 182 -10.08 1.47 -6.17
N PRO A 183 -9.37 2.31 -5.42
CA PRO A 183 -9.77 3.70 -5.22
C PRO A 183 -9.66 4.49 -6.54
N LYS A 184 -10.38 5.61 -6.62
CA LYS A 184 -10.26 6.53 -7.77
C LYS A 184 -8.82 6.99 -7.92
N ASN A 185 -8.35 7.11 -9.17
CA ASN A 185 -6.97 7.50 -9.50
C ASN A 185 -5.94 6.62 -8.76
N ALA A 186 -6.14 5.30 -8.84
CA ALA A 186 -5.30 4.35 -8.13
C ALA A 186 -3.94 4.13 -8.81
N GLU A 187 -3.83 4.33 -10.12
CA GLU A 187 -2.63 4.05 -10.93
C GLU A 187 -1.74 5.27 -11.09
N TYR A 188 -0.43 5.04 -11.01
CA TYR A 188 0.63 6.02 -11.24
C TYR A 188 1.67 5.39 -12.17
N LEU A 189 1.94 6.06 -13.31
CA LEU A 189 2.87 5.60 -14.34
C LEU A 189 4.18 6.38 -14.24
N ILE A 190 5.03 5.98 -13.30
CA ILE A 190 6.25 6.71 -12.96
C ILE A 190 7.33 6.42 -14.00
N ASP A 191 7.99 7.49 -14.45
CA ASP A 191 9.18 7.41 -15.32
C ASP A 191 10.34 8.15 -14.64
N ARG A 192 11.43 7.45 -14.36
CA ARG A 192 12.60 8.01 -13.67
C ARG A 192 13.22 9.19 -14.39
N VAL A 193 13.14 9.23 -15.72
CA VAL A 193 13.75 10.28 -16.56
C VAL A 193 12.84 11.51 -16.70
N LYS A 194 11.52 11.32 -16.67
CA LYS A 194 10.52 12.38 -16.90
C LYS A 194 10.08 13.10 -15.61
N ARG A 195 10.94 13.19 -14.61
CA ARG A 195 10.64 13.67 -13.26
C ARG A 195 10.46 15.18 -13.11
N GLN A 196 10.51 16.00 -14.16
CA GLN A 196 10.41 17.46 -14.03
C GLN A 196 9.32 18.02 -14.94
N GLY A 197 8.26 18.57 -14.33
CA GLY A 197 7.21 19.30 -15.03
C GLY A 197 5.85 19.21 -14.32
N LYS A 198 4.83 19.85 -14.89
CA LYS A 198 3.43 19.71 -14.46
C LYS A 198 3.03 18.24 -14.57
N GLY A 199 2.65 17.62 -13.42
CA GLY A 199 2.27 16.21 -13.33
C GLY A 199 3.46 15.30 -12.94
N ASP A 200 4.17 15.62 -11.85
CA ASP A 200 5.15 14.72 -11.26
C ASP A 200 4.42 13.55 -10.59
N GLU A 201 4.19 12.49 -11.37
CA GLU A 201 3.54 11.25 -10.94
C GLU A 201 4.16 10.65 -9.67
N LEU A 202 5.45 10.88 -9.44
CA LEU A 202 6.14 10.43 -8.22
C LEU A 202 5.72 11.25 -7.00
N ALA A 203 5.62 12.57 -7.15
CA ALA A 203 5.17 13.45 -6.08
C ALA A 203 3.70 13.16 -5.74
N ASP A 204 2.84 12.98 -6.75
CA ASP A 204 1.44 12.63 -6.59
C ASP A 204 1.27 11.25 -5.92
N LEU A 205 2.08 10.27 -6.31
CA LEU A 205 2.12 8.96 -5.68
C LEU A 205 2.53 9.07 -4.21
N PHE A 206 3.62 9.79 -3.91
CA PHE A 206 4.12 9.91 -2.55
C PHE A 206 3.10 10.62 -1.65
N TYR A 207 2.51 11.72 -2.14
CA TYR A 207 1.42 12.40 -1.46
C TYR A 207 0.29 11.43 -1.13
N ARG A 208 -0.22 10.70 -2.13
CA ARG A 208 -1.32 9.74 -1.94
C ARG A 208 -0.95 8.59 -1.01
N ALA A 209 0.26 8.05 -1.14
CA ALA A 209 0.72 6.91 -0.36
C ALA A 209 1.09 7.27 1.08
N SER A 210 1.39 8.55 1.38
CA SER A 210 1.66 9.01 2.75
C SER A 210 0.51 8.68 3.71
N TYR A 211 -0.73 8.61 3.22
CA TYR A 211 -1.89 8.16 3.98
C TYR A 211 -1.66 6.83 4.73
N LEU A 212 -0.89 5.89 4.15
CA LEU A 212 -0.57 4.61 4.78
C LEU A 212 0.24 4.80 6.07
N CYS A 213 0.93 5.91 6.18
CA CYS A 213 1.86 6.22 7.28
C CYS A 213 1.22 7.02 8.43
N LYS A 214 -0.08 7.41 8.30
CA LYS A 214 -0.77 8.18 9.35
C LYS A 214 -0.79 7.42 10.67
N LYS A 215 -0.66 8.15 11.80
CA LYS A 215 -0.76 7.58 13.15
C LYS A 215 -2.18 7.09 13.45
N ALA A 216 -3.19 7.87 13.07
CA ALA A 216 -4.59 7.52 13.28
C ALA A 216 -4.92 6.16 12.68
N THR A 217 -5.78 5.38 13.32
CA THR A 217 -6.22 4.05 12.88
C THR A 217 -5.17 2.91 12.99
N LYS A 218 -3.95 3.20 13.47
CA LYS A 218 -2.97 2.15 13.80
C LYS A 218 -3.28 1.59 15.20
N SER A 219 -3.45 0.27 15.26
CA SER A 219 -3.64 -0.46 16.51
C SER A 219 -2.32 -1.08 16.95
N TYR A 220 -2.03 -0.98 18.24
CA TYR A 220 -0.84 -1.55 18.87
C TYR A 220 -1.26 -2.36 20.10
N GLY A 221 -0.46 -3.36 20.47
CA GLY A 221 -0.72 -4.20 21.64
C GLY A 221 -1.35 -5.56 21.32
N ASP A 222 -1.81 -5.78 20.09
CA ASP A 222 -2.36 -7.05 19.60
C ASP A 222 -1.28 -7.99 19.02
N ARG A 223 0.00 -7.66 19.19
CA ARG A 223 1.17 -8.37 18.62
C ARG A 223 1.16 -8.46 17.08
N GLN A 224 0.32 -7.68 16.40
CA GLN A 224 0.25 -7.61 14.95
C GLN A 224 0.93 -6.34 14.45
N ARG A 225 1.57 -6.43 13.29
CA ARG A 225 2.15 -5.25 12.64
C ARG A 225 1.03 -4.39 12.05
N GLY A 226 1.10 -3.09 12.24
CA GLY A 226 0.20 -2.11 11.61
C GLY A 226 0.70 -1.65 10.22
N PHE A 227 1.96 -1.98 9.86
CA PHE A 227 2.62 -1.53 8.64
C PHE A 227 3.80 -2.44 8.31
N ALA A 228 4.04 -2.72 7.02
CA ALA A 228 5.28 -3.32 6.55
C ALA A 228 5.51 -3.05 5.04
N THR A 229 6.74 -3.33 4.60
CA THR A 229 7.21 -3.21 3.22
C THR A 229 7.90 -4.50 2.77
N SER A 230 8.07 -4.66 1.44
CA SER A 230 8.83 -5.74 0.81
C SER A 230 10.33 -5.54 0.95
#